data_e30d75b45d71bec3471f08404a3e6368
#
_entry.id   e30d75b45d71bec3471f08404a3e6368
#
_cell.length_a   1.000
_cell.length_b   1.000
_cell.length_c   1.000
_cell.angle_alpha   90.00
_cell.angle_beta   90.00
_cell.angle_gamma   90.00
#
_symmetry.space_group_name_H-M   'P 1'
#
loop_
_entity.id
_entity.type
_entity.pdbx_description
1 polymer ?
#
loop_
_entity_poly.entity_id
_entity_poly.type
_entity_poly.pdbx_seq_one_letter_code
_entity_poly.pdbx_strand_id
1 'polypeptide(L)'
;LVGLSLWAAHQISANRNDAFAFPHYTNKDYCSSNSASAALNKWLKSRVPERCVIHSFRHSMRDRLREVNCPTEMIDQIGGWSDNKVGSSYGNGYSLAKTIKVLSKIVKY
;
A
#
# COMPACT_ATOMS: atom_id res chain seq x y z
N LEU A 1 -4.97 9.60 -6.96
CA LEU A 1 -4.01 8.68 -6.30
C LEU A 1 -3.73 7.44 -7.13
N VAL A 2 -4.75 6.74 -7.65
CA VAL A 2 -4.53 5.56 -8.52
C VAL A 2 -3.75 5.95 -9.78
N GLY A 3 -4.07 7.09 -10.40
CA GLY A 3 -3.34 7.60 -11.56
C GLY A 3 -1.89 7.92 -11.25
N LEU A 4 -1.59 8.51 -10.10
CA LEU A 4 -0.23 8.80 -9.64
C LEU A 4 0.55 7.51 -9.34
N SER A 5 -0.08 6.50 -8.75
CA SER A 5 0.55 5.22 -8.47
C SER A 5 0.87 4.46 -9.77
N LEU A 6 -0.04 4.47 -10.73
CA LEU A 6 0.18 3.88 -12.06
C LEU A 6 1.24 4.64 -12.84
N TRP A 7 1.23 5.97 -12.79
CA TRP A 7 2.26 6.80 -13.42
C TRP A 7 3.63 6.53 -12.80
N ALA A 8 3.73 6.50 -11.46
CA ALA A 8 4.98 6.18 -10.76
C ALA A 8 5.48 4.77 -11.08
N ALA A 9 4.59 3.78 -11.11
CA ALA A 9 4.93 2.41 -11.50
C ALA A 9 5.42 2.35 -12.96
N HIS A 10 4.80 3.11 -13.86
CA HIS A 10 5.23 3.22 -15.26
C HIS A 10 6.61 3.87 -15.37
N GLN A 11 6.89 4.95 -14.64
CA GLN A 11 8.20 5.61 -14.62
C GLN A 11 9.30 4.66 -14.09
N ILE A 12 9.02 3.94 -13.02
CA ILE A 12 9.92 2.92 -12.48
C ILE A 12 10.15 1.82 -13.52
N SER A 13 9.12 1.42 -14.27
CA SER A 13 9.20 0.40 -15.30
C SER A 13 9.93 0.87 -16.57
N ALA A 14 9.79 2.13 -16.94
CA ALA A 14 10.37 2.70 -18.18
C ALA A 14 11.89 2.89 -18.09
N ASN A 15 12.45 3.07 -16.88
CA ASN A 15 13.89 3.30 -16.66
C ASN A 15 14.68 2.00 -16.40
N ARG A 16 14.24 0.85 -16.89
CA ARG A 16 14.78 -0.42 -16.49
C ARG A 16 16.00 -0.89 -17.28
N ASN A 17 17.15 -0.79 -16.61
CA ASN A 17 18.16 -1.85 -16.63
C ASN A 17 18.21 -2.67 -15.32
N ASP A 18 17.38 -2.36 -14.34
CA ASP A 18 17.37 -2.98 -13.02
C ASP A 18 16.16 -3.90 -12.79
N ALA A 19 16.41 -5.08 -12.23
CA ALA A 19 15.37 -6.05 -11.90
C ALA A 19 14.49 -5.64 -10.70
N PHE A 20 14.84 -4.55 -9.99
CA PHE A 20 14.18 -4.10 -8.77
C PHE A 20 13.53 -2.73 -8.94
N ALA A 21 12.34 -2.57 -8.36
CA ALA A 21 11.62 -1.29 -8.37
C ALA A 21 12.36 -0.19 -7.57
N PHE A 22 13.13 -0.58 -6.57
CA PHE A 22 13.92 0.31 -5.71
C PHE A 22 15.35 -0.19 -5.57
N PRO A 23 16.20 -0.05 -6.60
CA PRO A 23 17.54 -0.64 -6.63
C PRO A 23 18.47 -0.06 -5.56
N HIS A 24 18.22 1.18 -5.10
CA HIS A 24 18.99 1.80 -4.01
C HIS A 24 18.84 1.05 -2.67
N TYR A 25 17.72 0.39 -2.45
CA TYR A 25 17.41 -0.32 -1.21
C TYR A 25 17.38 -1.84 -1.37
N THR A 26 17.57 -2.34 -2.58
CA THR A 26 17.37 -3.76 -2.86
C THR A 26 18.42 -4.27 -3.83
N ASN A 27 19.05 -5.40 -3.51
CA ASN A 27 19.88 -6.18 -4.41
C ASN A 27 19.39 -7.64 -4.43
N LYS A 28 20.12 -8.55 -5.11
CA LYS A 28 19.71 -9.95 -5.27
C LYS A 28 19.57 -10.70 -3.94
N ASP A 29 20.34 -10.31 -2.93
CA ASP A 29 20.47 -11.06 -1.67
C ASP A 29 19.86 -10.34 -0.48
N TYR A 30 19.52 -9.05 -0.61
CA TYR A 30 19.14 -8.21 0.51
C TYR A 30 18.16 -7.10 0.15
N CYS A 31 17.19 -6.86 1.05
CA CYS A 31 16.28 -5.73 1.00
C CYS A 31 16.43 -4.87 2.27
N SER A 32 16.93 -3.65 2.11
CA SER A 32 17.14 -2.70 3.22
C SER A 32 15.87 -1.90 3.53
N SER A 33 14.80 -2.58 3.95
CA SER A 33 13.51 -1.97 4.30
C SER A 33 13.64 -0.94 5.43
N ASN A 34 14.53 -1.20 6.40
CA ASN A 34 14.77 -0.29 7.51
C ASN A 34 15.39 1.04 7.04
N SER A 35 16.36 0.99 6.12
CA SER A 35 16.99 2.19 5.55
C SER A 35 15.98 2.99 4.71
N ALA A 36 15.14 2.33 3.91
CA ALA A 36 14.08 2.97 3.16
C ALA A 36 13.07 3.64 4.09
N SER A 37 12.63 2.93 5.14
CA SER A 37 11.71 3.46 6.15
C SER A 37 12.30 4.67 6.89
N ALA A 38 13.56 4.61 7.28
CA ALA A 38 14.26 5.73 7.95
C ALA A 38 14.32 6.98 7.06
N ALA A 39 14.69 6.81 5.78
CA ALA A 39 14.75 7.90 4.81
C ALA A 39 13.36 8.53 4.58
N LEU A 40 12.33 7.71 4.40
CA LEU A 40 10.95 8.18 4.21
C LEU A 40 10.40 8.89 5.46
N ASN A 41 10.65 8.36 6.66
CA ASN A 41 10.21 8.99 7.90
C ASN A 41 10.95 10.30 8.15
N LYS A 42 12.24 10.40 7.83
CA LYS A 42 12.98 11.66 7.89
C LYS A 42 12.38 12.72 6.95
N TRP A 43 12.01 12.31 5.74
CA TRP A 43 11.34 13.21 4.78
C TRP A 43 9.95 13.64 5.24
N LEU A 44 9.17 12.74 5.85
CA LEU A 44 7.83 13.03 6.38
C LEU A 44 7.84 14.00 7.56
N LYS A 45 8.86 13.95 8.42
CA LYS A 45 8.92 14.65 9.71
C LYS A 45 8.58 16.14 9.63
N SER A 46 8.89 16.79 8.52
CA SER A 46 8.57 18.23 8.29
C SER A 46 7.25 18.48 7.58
N ARG A 47 6.49 17.42 7.21
CA ARG A 47 5.31 17.50 6.34
C ARG A 47 4.03 16.97 6.95
N VAL A 48 4.15 16.25 8.04
CA VAL A 48 3.03 15.62 8.75
C VAL A 48 3.15 15.88 10.26
N PRO A 49 2.07 15.74 11.05
CA PRO A 49 2.13 15.84 12.51
C PRO A 49 3.19 14.91 13.11
N GLU A 50 3.82 15.33 14.21
CA GLU A 50 5.00 14.68 14.81
C GLU A 50 4.89 13.16 15.03
N ARG A 51 3.69 12.65 15.29
CA ARG A 51 3.45 11.24 15.58
C ARG A 51 3.19 10.39 14.33
N CYS A 52 3.17 11.00 13.15
CA CYS A 52 2.91 10.28 11.90
C CYS A 52 4.22 9.77 11.30
N VAL A 53 4.19 8.53 10.88
CA VAL A 53 5.28 7.81 10.20
C VAL A 53 4.75 7.20 8.89
N ILE A 54 5.64 6.68 8.05
CA ILE A 54 5.22 6.06 6.77
C ILE A 54 4.17 4.96 6.99
N HIS A 55 4.26 4.20 8.07
CA HIS A 55 3.28 3.16 8.42
C HIS A 55 1.89 3.72 8.75
N SER A 56 1.76 5.00 9.11
CA SER A 56 0.48 5.64 9.38
C SER A 56 -0.44 5.68 8.15
N PHE A 57 0.12 5.67 6.93
CA PHE A 57 -0.67 5.55 5.71
C PHE A 57 -1.46 4.25 5.65
N ARG A 58 -0.90 3.16 6.18
CA ARG A 58 -1.57 1.87 6.26
C ARG A 58 -2.79 1.92 7.20
N HIS A 59 -2.66 2.60 8.34
CA HIS A 59 -3.78 2.83 9.24
C HIS A 59 -4.86 3.73 8.63
N SER A 60 -4.45 4.86 8.05
CA SER A 60 -5.37 5.77 7.35
C SER A 60 -6.16 5.09 6.24
N MET A 61 -5.53 4.20 5.48
CA MET A 61 -6.20 3.44 4.44
C MET A 61 -7.27 2.52 5.02
N ARG A 62 -6.96 1.84 6.12
CA ARG A 62 -7.92 0.96 6.82
C ARG A 62 -9.14 1.74 7.33
N ASP A 63 -8.91 2.90 7.91
CA ASP A 63 -9.98 3.74 8.46
C ASP A 63 -10.86 4.31 7.34
N ARG A 64 -10.28 4.80 6.23
CA ARG A 64 -11.04 5.25 5.07
C ARG A 64 -11.89 4.14 4.43
N LEU A 65 -11.39 2.92 4.40
CA LEU A 65 -12.16 1.76 3.91
C LEU A 65 -13.34 1.47 4.83
N ARG A 66 -13.18 1.60 6.15
CA ARG A 66 -14.27 1.47 7.13
C ARG A 66 -15.33 2.56 6.95
N GLU A 67 -14.93 3.81 6.72
CA GLU A 67 -15.86 4.92 6.47
C GLU A 67 -16.79 4.69 5.28
N VAL A 68 -16.35 3.97 4.27
CA VAL A 68 -17.17 3.62 3.10
C VAL A 68 -17.89 2.28 3.25
N ASN A 69 -17.97 1.75 4.46
CA ASN A 69 -18.61 0.47 4.80
C ASN A 69 -18.02 -0.71 4.00
N CYS A 70 -16.71 -0.73 3.77
CA CYS A 70 -16.03 -1.85 3.14
C CYS A 70 -16.06 -3.06 4.08
N PRO A 71 -16.44 -4.26 3.59
CA PRO A 71 -16.39 -5.48 4.40
C PRO A 71 -14.99 -5.75 4.93
N THR A 72 -14.87 -6.22 6.18
CA THR A 72 -13.59 -6.47 6.85
C THR A 72 -12.69 -7.40 6.03
N GLU A 73 -13.25 -8.47 5.47
CA GLU A 73 -12.50 -9.42 4.62
C GLU A 73 -11.92 -8.75 3.36
N MET A 74 -12.65 -7.78 2.77
CA MET A 74 -12.13 -7.01 1.64
C MET A 74 -11.07 -6.01 2.09
N ILE A 75 -11.21 -5.41 3.27
CA ILE A 75 -10.18 -4.54 3.87
C ILE A 75 -8.89 -5.34 4.04
N ASP A 76 -8.98 -6.53 4.59
CA ASP A 76 -7.85 -7.40 4.85
C ASP A 76 -7.19 -7.86 3.53
N GLN A 77 -7.99 -8.19 2.52
CA GLN A 77 -7.49 -8.51 1.18
C GLN A 77 -6.75 -7.32 0.54
N ILE A 78 -7.30 -6.10 0.62
CA ILE A 78 -6.68 -4.89 0.05
C ILE A 78 -5.38 -4.55 0.77
N GLY A 79 -5.36 -4.68 2.09
CA GLY A 79 -4.20 -4.34 2.91
C GLY A 79 -3.16 -5.45 3.04
N GLY A 80 -3.45 -6.65 2.55
CA GLY A 80 -2.60 -7.83 2.76
C GLY A 80 -2.49 -8.21 4.25
N TRP A 81 -3.55 -7.97 5.03
CA TRP A 81 -3.64 -8.47 6.40
C TRP A 81 -4.20 -9.89 6.37
N SER A 82 -3.42 -10.83 6.83
CA SER A 82 -3.90 -12.20 7.04
C SER A 82 -4.49 -12.32 8.44
N ASP A 83 -5.81 -12.45 8.54
CA ASP A 83 -6.40 -13.05 9.72
C ASP A 83 -6.27 -14.56 9.58
N ASN A 84 -5.66 -15.22 10.57
CA ASN A 84 -5.56 -16.69 10.66
C ASN A 84 -6.93 -17.36 10.92
N LYS A 85 -8.02 -16.77 10.46
CA LYS A 85 -9.35 -17.36 10.56
C LYS A 85 -9.51 -18.40 9.46
N VAL A 86 -9.78 -19.62 9.86
CA VAL A 86 -9.99 -20.78 8.96
C VAL A 86 -11.02 -20.48 7.86
N GLY A 87 -12.00 -19.59 8.11
CA GLY A 87 -13.01 -19.19 7.14
C GLY A 87 -12.51 -18.27 6.01
N SER A 88 -11.40 -17.55 6.19
CA SER A 88 -10.87 -16.63 5.17
C SER A 88 -10.11 -17.35 4.03
N SER A 89 -9.79 -18.64 4.21
CA SER A 89 -9.12 -19.46 3.21
C SER A 89 -10.06 -20.08 2.17
N TYR A 90 -11.37 -20.01 2.38
CA TYR A 90 -12.36 -20.55 1.45
C TYR A 90 -12.82 -19.51 0.44
N GLY A 91 -12.50 -19.74 -0.83
CA GLY A 91 -12.92 -18.92 -1.96
C GLY A 91 -11.82 -18.07 -2.58
N ASN A 92 -12.10 -17.54 -3.77
CA ASN A 92 -11.14 -16.73 -4.54
C ASN A 92 -11.05 -15.26 -4.08
N GLY A 93 -11.61 -14.92 -2.92
CA GLY A 93 -11.68 -13.54 -2.43
C GLY A 93 -12.56 -12.63 -3.30
N TYR A 94 -12.40 -11.32 -3.10
CA TYR A 94 -13.13 -10.33 -3.88
C TYR A 94 -12.47 -10.08 -5.24
N SER A 95 -13.28 -9.96 -6.29
CA SER A 95 -12.78 -9.66 -7.63
C SER A 95 -12.10 -8.29 -7.69
N LEU A 96 -11.13 -8.13 -8.58
CA LEU A 96 -10.43 -6.87 -8.81
C LEU A 96 -11.40 -5.72 -9.12
N ALA A 97 -12.46 -5.98 -9.90
CA ALA A 97 -13.47 -4.98 -10.23
C ALA A 97 -14.23 -4.46 -9.00
N LYS A 98 -14.59 -5.34 -8.06
CA LYS A 98 -15.21 -4.94 -6.78
C LYS A 98 -14.23 -4.14 -5.92
N THR A 99 -12.99 -4.56 -5.84
CA THR A 99 -11.94 -3.88 -5.08
C THR A 99 -11.68 -2.48 -5.61
N ILE A 100 -11.55 -2.30 -6.93
CA ILE A 100 -11.37 -0.98 -7.56
C ILE A 100 -12.57 -0.08 -7.27
N LYS A 101 -13.81 -0.58 -7.34
CA LYS A 101 -15.03 0.19 -7.05
C LYS A 101 -15.06 0.71 -5.61
N VAL A 102 -14.55 -0.04 -4.65
CA VAL A 102 -14.44 0.40 -3.25
C VAL A 102 -13.30 1.39 -3.09
N LEU A 103 -12.13 1.11 -3.65
CA LEU A 103 -10.98 2.01 -3.61
C LEU A 103 -11.29 3.38 -4.23
N SER A 104 -12.07 3.44 -5.30
CA SER A 104 -12.49 4.72 -5.90
C SER A 104 -13.34 5.58 -4.96
N LYS A 105 -14.04 5.00 -3.99
CA LYS A 105 -14.84 5.75 -3.02
C LYS A 105 -13.99 6.44 -1.94
N ILE A 106 -12.82 5.90 -1.62
CA ILE A 106 -11.93 6.49 -0.59
C ILE A 106 -10.98 7.54 -1.14
N VAL A 107 -10.90 7.67 -2.46
CA VAL A 107 -10.14 8.74 -3.13
C VAL A 107 -11.04 9.97 -3.16
N LYS A 108 -10.99 10.77 -2.09
CA LYS A 108 -11.57 12.12 -2.08
C LYS A 108 -10.50 13.09 -2.56
N TYR A 109 -10.81 13.81 -3.61
CA TYR A 109 -10.03 14.95 -4.09
C TYR A 109 -10.45 16.20 -3.32
#